data_00e7ee7da7881960c8ddffb1b7847331
#
_entry.id   00e7ee7da7881960c8ddffb1b7847331
#
_cell.length_a   1.000
_cell.length_b   1.000
_cell.length_c   1.000
_cell.angle_alpha   90.00
_cell.angle_beta   90.00
_cell.angle_gamma   90.00
#
_symmetry.space_group_name_H-M   'P 1'
#
loop_
_entity.id
_entity.type
_entity.pdbx_description
1 polymer ?
#
loop_
_entity_poly.entity_id
_entity_poly.type
_entity_poly.pdbx_seq_one_letter_code
_entity_poly.pdbx_strand_id
1 'polypeptide(L)' 'MPEKTFYTVVVADDETELREAVCTMIPWEALGFRLVGSASNGLDALQLV' A
#
# COMPACT_ATOMS: atom_id res chain seq x y z
N MET A 1 -13.26 19.16 15.44
CA MET A 1 -13.22 18.24 14.32
C MET A 1 -12.13 17.20 14.53
N PRO A 2 -12.42 15.93 14.36
CA PRO A 2 -11.39 14.94 14.54
C PRO A 2 -10.32 15.05 13.48
N GLU A 3 -9.13 14.63 13.82
CA GLU A 3 -8.05 14.58 12.86
C GLU A 3 -8.36 13.56 11.76
N LYS A 4 -7.80 13.83 10.58
CA LYS A 4 -7.96 12.92 9.46
C LYS A 4 -7.26 11.60 9.78
N THR A 5 -8.00 10.52 9.66
CA THR A 5 -7.48 9.18 9.91
C THR A 5 -7.21 8.48 8.59
N PHE A 6 -6.03 7.89 8.49
CA PHE A 6 -5.65 7.09 7.34
C PHE A 6 -5.63 5.63 7.71
N TYR A 7 -6.12 4.80 6.80
CA TYR A 7 -5.94 3.35 6.90
C TYR A 7 -4.63 3.00 6.20
N THR A 8 -3.87 2.10 6.80
CA THR A 8 -2.62 1.65 6.20
C THR A 8 -2.88 0.58 5.15
N VAL A 9 -2.09 0.59 4.09
CA VAL A 9 -2.22 -0.34 2.98
C VAL A 9 -0.86 -0.95 2.67
N VAL A 10 -0.86 -2.26 2.42
CA VAL A 10 0.30 -2.97 1.91
C VAL A 10 -0.11 -3.63 0.60
N VAL A 11 0.70 -3.46 -0.44
CA VAL A 11 0.46 -4.07 -1.74
C VAL A 11 1.34 -5.30 -1.87
N ALA A 12 0.75 -6.45 -2.20
CA ALA A 12 1.47 -7.69 -2.39
C ALA A 12 1.19 -8.24 -3.79
N ASP A 13 2.23 -8.42 -4.59
CA ASP A 13 2.11 -8.95 -5.94
C ASP A 13 3.49 -9.44 -6.37
N ASP A 14 3.55 -10.59 -7.04
CA ASP A 14 4.81 -11.15 -7.52
C ASP A 14 5.31 -10.48 -8.81
N GLU A 15 4.47 -9.71 -9.49
CA GLU A 15 4.89 -8.95 -10.66
C GLU A 15 5.39 -7.57 -10.24
N THR A 16 6.69 -7.37 -10.35
CA THR A 16 7.32 -6.13 -9.89
C THR A 16 6.78 -4.90 -10.60
N GLU A 17 6.64 -4.95 -11.92
CA GLU A 17 6.16 -3.79 -12.67
C GLU A 17 4.74 -3.42 -12.32
N LEU A 18 3.86 -4.42 -12.19
CA LEU A 18 2.47 -4.18 -11.82
C LEU A 18 2.40 -3.63 -10.38
N ARG A 19 3.16 -4.21 -9.48
CA ARG A 19 3.18 -3.77 -8.09
C ARG A 19 3.64 -2.31 -7.99
N GLU A 20 4.69 -1.95 -8.72
CA GLU A 20 5.16 -0.57 -8.71
C GLU A 20 4.14 0.39 -9.32
N ALA A 21 3.47 -0.02 -10.40
CA ALA A 21 2.43 0.80 -11.00
C ALA A 21 1.29 1.05 -10.02
N VAL A 22 0.84 0.02 -9.33
CA VAL A 22 -0.23 0.16 -8.33
C VAL A 22 0.19 1.11 -7.21
N CYS A 23 1.44 1.00 -6.75
CA CYS A 23 1.93 1.84 -5.67
C CYS A 23 2.05 3.31 -6.07
N THR A 24 2.35 3.59 -7.34
CA THR A 24 2.64 4.95 -7.79
C THR A 24 1.45 5.64 -8.46
N MET A 25 0.56 4.89 -9.11
CA MET A 25 -0.53 5.47 -9.90
C MET A 25 -1.78 5.73 -9.09
N ILE A 26 -1.97 5.05 -7.98
CA ILE A 26 -3.15 5.25 -7.14
C ILE A 26 -2.87 6.36 -6.15
N PRO A 27 -3.75 7.39 -6.08
CA PRO A 27 -3.56 8.49 -5.13
C PRO A 27 -4.02 8.06 -3.73
N TRP A 28 -3.23 7.24 -3.07
CA TRP A 28 -3.58 6.61 -1.80
C TRP A 28 -4.04 7.63 -0.75
N GLU A 29 -3.27 8.68 -0.54
CA GLU A 29 -3.58 9.64 0.50
C GLU A 29 -4.85 10.43 0.20
N ALA A 30 -5.10 10.74 -1.08
CA ALA A 30 -6.33 11.41 -1.47
C ALA A 30 -7.55 10.54 -1.20
N LEU A 31 -7.38 9.21 -1.19
CA LEU A 31 -8.46 8.26 -0.92
C LEU A 31 -8.57 7.90 0.56
N GLY A 32 -7.73 8.46 1.41
CA GLY A 32 -7.75 8.18 2.84
C GLY A 32 -6.88 7.00 3.26
N PHE A 33 -5.93 6.61 2.42
CA PHE A 33 -5.04 5.49 2.71
C PHE A 33 -3.59 5.97 2.79
N ARG A 34 -2.80 5.24 3.55
CA ARG A 34 -1.35 5.45 3.60
C ARG A 34 -0.67 4.15 3.18
N LEU A 35 0.07 4.22 2.07
CA LEU A 35 0.83 3.08 1.59
C LEU A 35 2.09 2.96 2.45
N VAL A 36 2.21 1.86 3.18
CA VAL A 36 3.35 1.66 4.08
C VAL A 36 4.43 0.79 3.48
N GLY A 37 4.12 0.07 2.40
CA GLY A 37 5.13 -0.72 1.71
C GLY A 37 4.52 -1.66 0.71
N SER A 38 5.38 -2.37 0.00
CA SER A 38 4.96 -3.39 -0.94
C SER A 38 5.85 -4.62 -0.80
N ALA A 39 5.31 -5.77 -1.17
CA ALA A 39 6.01 -7.04 -1.04
C ALA A 39 5.72 -7.91 -2.25
N SER A 40 6.60 -8.88 -2.50
CA SER A 40 6.44 -9.78 -3.63
C SER A 40 5.52 -10.96 -3.33
N ASN A 41 5.16 -11.16 -2.07
CA ASN A 41 4.27 -12.24 -1.66
C ASN A 41 3.57 -11.89 -0.35
N GLY A 42 2.58 -12.70 0.02
CA GLY A 42 1.78 -12.46 1.21
C GLY A 42 2.56 -12.61 2.52
N LEU A 43 3.54 -13.50 2.56
CA LEU A 43 4.34 -13.70 3.76
C LEU A 43 5.18 -12.46 4.08
N ASP A 44 5.82 -11.90 3.07
CA ASP A 44 6.59 -10.67 3.24
C ASP A 44 5.67 -9.50 3.58
N ALA A 45 4.47 -9.48 3.00
CA ALA A 45 3.50 -8.43 3.30
C ALA A 45 3.10 -8.43 4.78
N LEU A 46 2.97 -9.62 5.38
CA LEU A 46 2.63 -9.71 6.81
C LEU A 46 3.68 -9.08 7.71
N GLN A 47 4.92 -9.04 7.27
CA GLN A 47 5.99 -8.43 8.05
C GLN A 47 5.95 -6.90 8.00
N LEU A 48 5.18 -6.33 7.07
CA LEU A 48 5.05 -4.89 6.93
C LEU A 48 3.89 -4.31 7.76
N VAL A 49 3.03 -5.14 8.28
CA VAL A 49 1.88 -4.67 9.07
C VAL A 49 2.14 -4.66 10.56
#